data_bfb429788437ad63998d0ac1d0181b0f
#
_entry.id   bfb429788437ad63998d0ac1d0181b0f
#
_cell.length_a   1.000
_cell.length_b   1.000
_cell.length_c   1.000
_cell.angle_alpha   90.00
_cell.angle_beta   90.00
_cell.angle_gamma   90.00
#
_symmetry.space_group_name_H-M   'P 1'
#
loop_
_entity.id
_entity.type
_entity.pdbx_description
1 polymer ?
#
loop_
_entity_poly.entity_id
_entity_poly.type
_entity_poly.pdbx_seq_one_letter_code
_entity_poly.pdbx_strand_id
1 'polypeptide(L)'
;MALFDGTRLAVLDTETTGLDPGQGHGLVEVACVALDGGEIGETWSTLVDPGRPIPPDAFAVHGITDRMVRDAPGPAVVAAELERRCAGRVLVFHNVAFDLPFLDAFMRSAGHGPLLHAVVDTLGLARGFFGQGGNSLGALATRFGLPAEAAHRALGDALTTARLLRVLAARWESERGVRTVAELAAASQDALRLTSRRSRVG
;
A
#
# COMPACT_ATOMS: atom_id res chain seq x y z
N MET A 1 7.04 -16.79 -11.70
CA MET A 1 8.20 -16.49 -10.83
C MET A 1 8.15 -17.42 -9.64
N ALA A 2 9.19 -18.26 -9.45
CA ALA A 2 9.21 -19.24 -8.35
C ALA A 2 9.08 -18.60 -6.96
N LEU A 3 9.54 -17.36 -6.79
CA LEU A 3 9.44 -16.60 -5.55
C LEU A 3 8.00 -16.44 -5.03
N PHE A 4 7.01 -16.41 -5.92
CA PHE A 4 5.59 -16.25 -5.54
C PHE A 4 4.82 -17.58 -5.49
N ASP A 5 5.46 -18.72 -5.81
CA ASP A 5 4.76 -20.01 -5.84
C ASP A 5 4.13 -20.33 -4.49
N GLY A 6 2.82 -20.63 -4.51
CA GLY A 6 2.03 -20.91 -3.31
C GLY A 6 1.83 -19.74 -2.35
N THR A 7 2.27 -18.52 -2.70
CA THR A 7 2.08 -17.34 -1.85
C THR A 7 0.79 -16.60 -2.18
N ARG A 8 0.22 -15.98 -1.14
CA ARG A 8 -0.97 -15.14 -1.23
C ARG A 8 -0.64 -13.77 -0.67
N LEU A 9 -0.76 -12.73 -1.48
CA LEU A 9 -0.49 -11.36 -1.08
C LEU A 9 -1.76 -10.51 -1.23
N ALA A 10 -1.86 -9.46 -0.42
CA ALA A 10 -2.87 -8.40 -0.53
C ALA A 10 -2.14 -7.06 -0.69
N VAL A 11 -2.28 -6.46 -1.85
CA VAL A 11 -1.71 -5.14 -2.14
C VAL A 11 -2.73 -4.10 -1.75
N LEU A 12 -2.37 -3.23 -0.83
CA LEU A 12 -3.24 -2.21 -0.25
C LEU A 12 -2.73 -0.82 -0.59
N ASP A 13 -3.66 0.09 -0.74
CA ASP A 13 -3.42 1.52 -0.89
C ASP A 13 -4.59 2.31 -0.30
N THR A 14 -4.33 3.54 0.18
CA THR A 14 -5.32 4.36 0.85
C THR A 14 -5.27 5.81 0.41
N GLU A 15 -6.46 6.45 0.27
CA GLU A 15 -6.58 7.90 0.21
C GLU A 15 -7.08 8.42 1.55
N THR A 16 -6.60 9.60 1.96
CA THR A 16 -6.79 10.13 3.32
C THR A 16 -7.10 11.61 3.32
N THR A 17 -7.65 12.11 4.43
CA THR A 17 -7.87 13.56 4.62
C THR A 17 -6.61 14.34 4.98
N GLY A 18 -5.44 13.70 5.08
CA GLY A 18 -4.17 14.35 5.43
C GLY A 18 -3.07 13.32 5.74
N LEU A 19 -2.02 13.73 6.43
CA LEU A 19 -0.77 12.96 6.49
C LEU A 19 -0.59 12.13 7.77
N ASP A 20 -1.39 12.36 8.81
CA ASP A 20 -1.17 11.73 10.12
C ASP A 20 -2.50 11.44 10.82
N PRO A 21 -2.84 10.16 11.07
CA PRO A 21 -4.07 9.80 11.80
C PRO A 21 -4.05 10.30 13.26
N GLY A 22 -2.86 10.53 13.85
CA GLY A 22 -2.73 11.11 15.20
C GLY A 22 -3.21 12.56 15.30
N GLN A 23 -3.32 13.25 14.15
CA GLN A 23 -3.91 14.60 14.05
C GLN A 23 -5.40 14.58 13.69
N GLY A 24 -6.03 13.41 13.78
CA GLY A 24 -7.45 13.22 13.50
C GLY A 24 -7.77 13.09 12.02
N HIS A 25 -6.79 12.92 11.13
CA HIS A 25 -7.04 12.58 9.74
C HIS A 25 -7.54 11.13 9.61
N GLY A 26 -8.40 10.87 8.62
CA GLY A 26 -9.04 9.58 8.39
C GLY A 26 -8.96 9.12 6.95
N LEU A 27 -9.36 7.85 6.72
CA LEU A 27 -9.49 7.27 5.38
C LEU A 27 -10.64 7.90 4.61
N VAL A 28 -10.47 8.09 3.31
CA VAL A 28 -11.54 8.47 2.36
C VAL A 28 -11.74 7.43 1.27
N GLU A 29 -10.72 6.65 0.95
CA GLU A 29 -10.80 5.49 0.06
C GLU A 29 -9.81 4.43 0.51
N VAL A 30 -10.13 3.16 0.30
CA VAL A 30 -9.22 2.05 0.48
C VAL A 30 -9.39 1.04 -0.65
N ALA A 31 -8.28 0.46 -1.10
CA ALA A 31 -8.29 -0.61 -2.09
C ALA A 31 -7.47 -1.81 -1.62
N CYS A 32 -7.86 -2.98 -2.12
CA CYS A 32 -7.15 -4.23 -1.93
C CYS A 32 -7.13 -5.00 -3.26
N VAL A 33 -5.93 -5.35 -3.72
CA VAL A 33 -5.70 -6.17 -4.90
C VAL A 33 -5.09 -7.50 -4.46
N ALA A 34 -5.75 -8.60 -4.74
CA ALA A 34 -5.18 -9.93 -4.50
C ALA A 34 -4.06 -10.22 -5.49
N LEU A 35 -2.95 -10.77 -5.02
CA LEU A 35 -1.85 -11.26 -5.85
C LEU A 35 -1.53 -12.69 -5.42
N ASP A 36 -2.03 -13.67 -6.16
CA ASP A 36 -1.91 -15.09 -5.83
C ASP A 36 -0.93 -15.79 -6.80
N GLY A 37 0.13 -16.39 -6.29
CA GLY A 37 1.17 -16.98 -7.14
C GLY A 37 1.88 -15.98 -8.05
N GLY A 38 1.78 -14.68 -7.76
CA GLY A 38 2.31 -13.59 -8.60
C GLY A 38 1.35 -13.08 -9.68
N GLU A 39 0.13 -13.60 -9.78
CA GLU A 39 -0.88 -13.12 -10.71
C GLU A 39 -1.90 -12.22 -10.01
N ILE A 40 -2.26 -11.12 -10.67
CA ILE A 40 -3.29 -10.19 -10.18
C ILE A 40 -4.65 -10.88 -10.29
N GLY A 41 -5.31 -11.03 -9.14
CA GLY A 41 -6.62 -11.66 -9.00
C GLY A 41 -7.73 -10.67 -8.70
N GLU A 42 -8.56 -11.00 -7.69
CA GLU A 42 -9.69 -10.16 -7.30
C GLU A 42 -9.24 -8.77 -6.85
N THR A 43 -9.93 -7.74 -7.31
CA THR A 43 -9.74 -6.36 -6.91
C THR A 43 -10.96 -5.86 -6.15
N TRP A 44 -10.73 -5.00 -5.18
CA TRP A 44 -11.78 -4.35 -4.41
C TRP A 44 -11.35 -2.94 -4.02
N SER A 45 -12.27 -2.00 -4.06
CA SER A 45 -12.10 -0.69 -3.47
C SER A 45 -13.41 -0.16 -2.96
N THR A 46 -13.34 0.72 -1.98
CA THR A 46 -14.52 1.41 -1.45
C THR A 46 -14.15 2.78 -0.92
N LEU A 47 -15.08 3.71 -1.06
CA LEU A 47 -15.03 4.97 -0.35
C LEU A 47 -15.30 4.73 1.14
N VAL A 48 -14.78 5.63 1.97
CA VAL A 48 -14.94 5.65 3.42
C VAL A 48 -15.34 7.06 3.82
N ASP A 49 -16.39 7.21 4.64
CA ASP A 49 -16.69 8.49 5.27
C ASP A 49 -15.69 8.73 6.41
N PRO A 50 -14.83 9.76 6.28
CA PRO A 50 -13.83 10.07 7.31
C PRO A 50 -14.44 10.68 8.59
N GLY A 51 -15.75 10.93 8.64
CA GLY A 51 -16.44 11.59 9.74
C GLY A 51 -16.04 13.07 9.95
N ARG A 52 -15.40 13.68 8.94
CA ARG A 52 -14.93 15.07 8.94
C ARG A 52 -14.87 15.62 7.52
N PRO A 53 -14.90 16.96 7.33
CA PRO A 53 -14.73 17.55 6.01
C PRO A 53 -13.39 17.17 5.37
N ILE A 54 -13.41 16.91 4.07
CA ILE A 54 -12.20 16.64 3.28
C ILE A 54 -11.50 17.99 2.99
N PRO A 55 -10.26 18.19 3.45
CA PRO A 55 -9.54 19.44 3.22
C PRO A 55 -9.26 19.68 1.72
N PRO A 56 -9.21 20.96 1.28
CA PRO A 56 -8.91 21.29 -0.11
C PRO A 56 -7.62 20.69 -0.66
N ASP A 57 -6.57 20.59 0.18
CA ASP A 57 -5.29 20.04 -0.22
C ASP A 57 -5.38 18.53 -0.48
N ALA A 58 -6.16 17.79 0.31
CA ALA A 58 -6.42 16.37 0.09
C ALA A 58 -7.28 16.18 -1.17
N PHE A 59 -8.35 16.96 -1.32
CA PHE A 59 -9.17 16.97 -2.54
C PHE A 59 -8.33 17.26 -3.80
N ALA A 60 -7.39 18.19 -3.74
CA ALA A 60 -6.52 18.50 -4.88
C ALA A 60 -5.65 17.31 -5.32
N VAL A 61 -5.38 16.36 -4.42
CA VAL A 61 -4.61 15.14 -4.70
C VAL A 61 -5.52 14.07 -5.32
N HIS A 62 -6.55 13.62 -4.61
CA HIS A 62 -7.32 12.42 -4.98
C HIS A 62 -8.69 12.72 -5.63
N GLY A 63 -9.15 13.98 -5.62
CA GLY A 63 -10.40 14.40 -6.25
C GLY A 63 -11.69 13.88 -5.58
N ILE A 64 -11.60 13.27 -4.39
CA ILE A 64 -12.76 12.75 -3.65
C ILE A 64 -13.40 13.89 -2.85
N THR A 65 -14.72 14.05 -2.98
CA THR A 65 -15.49 15.10 -2.29
C THR A 65 -16.30 14.56 -1.12
N ASP A 66 -16.69 15.42 -0.17
CA ASP A 66 -17.59 15.05 0.93
C ASP A 66 -18.89 14.42 0.43
N ARG A 67 -19.39 14.86 -0.72
CA ARG A 67 -20.59 14.29 -1.34
C ARG A 67 -20.39 12.82 -1.75
N MET A 68 -19.21 12.47 -2.24
CA MET A 68 -18.93 11.11 -2.70
C MET A 68 -18.85 10.11 -1.55
N VAL A 69 -18.36 10.52 -0.39
CA VAL A 69 -18.16 9.63 0.78
C VAL A 69 -19.42 9.53 1.67
N ARG A 70 -20.41 10.41 1.48
CA ARG A 70 -21.62 10.49 2.34
C ARG A 70 -22.40 9.19 2.45
N ASP A 71 -22.48 8.46 1.34
CA ASP A 71 -23.24 7.20 1.25
C ASP A 71 -22.30 5.98 1.25
N ALA A 72 -21.05 6.15 1.73
CA ALA A 72 -20.08 5.07 1.83
C ALA A 72 -20.56 4.01 2.84
N PRO A 73 -20.14 2.74 2.67
CA PRO A 73 -20.47 1.68 3.64
C PRO A 73 -19.98 2.05 5.05
N GLY A 74 -20.75 1.62 6.06
CA GLY A 74 -20.40 1.88 7.45
C GLY A 74 -19.03 1.27 7.82
N PRO A 75 -18.29 1.87 8.79
CA PRO A 75 -16.92 1.47 9.13
C PRO A 75 -16.78 -0.02 9.48
N ALA A 76 -17.76 -0.61 10.21
CA ALA A 76 -17.72 -2.03 10.56
C ALA A 76 -17.79 -2.95 9.32
N VAL A 77 -18.55 -2.56 8.29
CA VAL A 77 -18.65 -3.34 7.03
C VAL A 77 -17.32 -3.31 6.29
N VAL A 78 -16.71 -2.13 6.19
CA VAL A 78 -15.41 -1.95 5.51
C VAL A 78 -14.31 -2.69 6.26
N ALA A 79 -14.27 -2.59 7.59
CA ALA A 79 -13.27 -3.25 8.42
C ALA A 79 -13.37 -4.79 8.33
N ALA A 80 -14.59 -5.35 8.40
CA ALA A 80 -14.81 -6.78 8.22
C ALA A 80 -14.36 -7.28 6.84
N GLU A 81 -14.59 -6.49 5.79
CA GLU A 81 -14.17 -6.83 4.43
C GLU A 81 -12.65 -6.74 4.27
N LEU A 82 -11.99 -5.74 4.85
CA LEU A 82 -10.53 -5.64 4.90
C LEU A 82 -9.92 -6.84 5.62
N GLU A 83 -10.42 -7.19 6.81
CA GLU A 83 -9.96 -8.35 7.57
C GLU A 83 -10.08 -9.64 6.75
N ARG A 84 -11.23 -9.86 6.11
CA ARG A 84 -11.47 -11.02 5.24
C ARG A 84 -10.46 -11.08 4.07
N ARG A 85 -10.20 -9.94 3.42
CA ARG A 85 -9.30 -9.86 2.26
C ARG A 85 -7.85 -10.02 2.64
N CYS A 86 -7.47 -9.57 3.81
CA CYS A 86 -6.10 -9.70 4.33
C CYS A 86 -5.81 -11.06 4.97
N ALA A 87 -6.84 -11.82 5.35
CA ALA A 87 -6.69 -13.08 6.08
C ALA A 87 -5.76 -14.08 5.38
N GLY A 88 -4.68 -14.48 6.06
CA GLY A 88 -3.69 -15.44 5.56
C GLY A 88 -2.85 -14.93 4.37
N ARG A 89 -2.74 -13.63 4.18
CA ARG A 89 -1.97 -12.98 3.12
C ARG A 89 -0.82 -12.17 3.71
N VAL A 90 0.26 -12.03 2.95
CA VAL A 90 1.30 -11.02 3.19
C VAL A 90 0.80 -9.69 2.63
N LEU A 91 0.88 -8.62 3.42
CA LEU A 91 0.46 -7.30 2.96
C LEU A 91 1.57 -6.64 2.13
N VAL A 92 1.17 -5.88 1.13
CA VAL A 92 2.07 -5.14 0.25
C VAL A 92 1.62 -3.70 0.18
N PHE A 93 2.58 -2.78 0.31
CA PHE A 93 2.36 -1.34 0.19
C PHE A 93 3.45 -0.69 -0.66
N HIS A 94 3.19 0.53 -1.09
CA HIS A 94 4.23 1.45 -1.53
C HIS A 94 4.36 2.57 -0.49
N ASN A 95 5.34 2.46 0.42
CA ASN A 95 5.50 3.32 1.60
C ASN A 95 4.55 2.96 2.75
N VAL A 96 4.68 1.75 3.28
CA VAL A 96 3.85 1.21 4.38
C VAL A 96 3.74 2.15 5.60
N ALA A 97 4.76 2.99 5.83
CA ALA A 97 4.78 3.94 6.93
C ALA A 97 3.68 5.00 6.83
N PHE A 98 3.10 5.20 5.65
CA PHE A 98 1.95 6.08 5.44
C PHE A 98 0.62 5.34 5.66
N ASP A 99 0.37 4.26 4.94
CA ASP A 99 -0.95 3.61 4.91
C ASP A 99 -1.28 2.83 6.18
N LEU A 100 -0.33 2.07 6.72
CA LEU A 100 -0.60 1.15 7.82
C LEU A 100 -1.09 1.86 9.10
N PRO A 101 -0.55 3.03 9.51
CA PRO A 101 -1.10 3.77 10.64
C PRO A 101 -2.56 4.22 10.45
N PHE A 102 -2.97 4.60 9.24
CA PHE A 102 -4.35 4.95 8.93
C PHE A 102 -5.26 3.73 8.97
N LEU A 103 -4.84 2.62 8.38
CA LEU A 103 -5.58 1.35 8.42
C LEU A 103 -5.75 0.87 9.87
N ASP A 104 -4.69 0.89 10.67
CA ASP A 104 -4.76 0.49 12.08
C ASP A 104 -5.67 1.41 12.92
N ALA A 105 -5.65 2.71 12.67
CA ALA A 105 -6.55 3.64 13.33
C ALA A 105 -8.01 3.39 12.94
N PHE A 106 -8.26 3.17 11.65
CA PHE A 106 -9.59 2.85 11.13
C PHE A 106 -10.11 1.52 11.68
N MET A 107 -9.33 0.44 11.64
CA MET A 107 -9.70 -0.87 12.17
C MET A 107 -10.08 -0.79 13.65
N ARG A 108 -9.26 -0.10 14.47
CA ARG A 108 -9.57 0.14 15.89
C ARG A 108 -10.85 0.93 16.09
N SER A 109 -11.09 1.99 15.31
CA SER A 109 -12.30 2.80 15.40
C SER A 109 -13.57 2.00 15.05
N ALA A 110 -13.43 1.02 14.18
CA ALA A 110 -14.49 0.10 13.77
C ALA A 110 -14.68 -1.09 14.73
N GLY A 111 -13.89 -1.18 15.82
CA GLY A 111 -13.97 -2.28 16.81
C GLY A 111 -13.20 -3.54 16.43
N HIS A 112 -12.31 -3.46 15.43
CA HIS A 112 -11.45 -4.56 14.98
C HIS A 112 -10.03 -4.44 15.53
N GLY A 113 -9.28 -5.55 15.52
CA GLY A 113 -7.85 -5.56 15.82
C GLY A 113 -7.00 -4.95 14.70
N PRO A 114 -5.72 -4.65 14.97
CA PRO A 114 -4.78 -4.18 13.95
C PRO A 114 -4.49 -5.29 12.93
N LEU A 115 -4.06 -4.90 11.72
CA LEU A 115 -3.66 -5.82 10.65
C LEU A 115 -2.26 -6.38 10.94
N LEU A 116 -2.18 -7.44 11.77
CA LEU A 116 -0.92 -8.09 12.17
C LEU A 116 -0.48 -9.11 11.12
N HIS A 117 0.19 -8.65 10.08
CA HIS A 117 0.66 -9.46 8.96
C HIS A 117 2.14 -9.18 8.65
N ALA A 118 2.81 -10.12 7.96
CA ALA A 118 4.08 -9.80 7.33
C ALA A 118 3.86 -8.77 6.21
N VAL A 119 4.82 -7.85 6.04
CA VAL A 119 4.69 -6.72 5.12
C VAL A 119 5.86 -6.67 4.15
N VAL A 120 5.57 -6.50 2.87
CA VAL A 120 6.52 -6.11 1.83
C VAL A 120 6.28 -4.65 1.46
N ASP A 121 7.33 -3.83 1.47
CA ASP A 121 7.27 -2.43 1.05
C ASP A 121 8.02 -2.23 -0.26
N THR A 122 7.30 -1.91 -1.34
CA THR A 122 7.91 -1.70 -2.66
C THR A 122 8.80 -0.47 -2.71
N LEU A 123 8.56 0.55 -1.87
CA LEU A 123 9.48 1.69 -1.71
C LEU A 123 10.81 1.22 -1.13
N GLY A 124 10.79 0.35 -0.11
CA GLY A 124 12.00 -0.25 0.46
C GLY A 124 12.76 -1.08 -0.58
N LEU A 125 12.06 -1.92 -1.33
CA LEU A 125 12.67 -2.70 -2.40
C LEU A 125 13.33 -1.82 -3.47
N ALA A 126 12.66 -0.74 -3.89
CA ALA A 126 13.20 0.22 -4.86
C ALA A 126 14.45 0.94 -4.31
N ARG A 127 14.42 1.38 -3.05
CA ARG A 127 15.57 2.01 -2.39
C ARG A 127 16.79 1.09 -2.29
N GLY A 128 16.60 -0.21 -2.21
CA GLY A 128 17.67 -1.20 -2.25
C GLY A 128 18.45 -1.22 -3.57
N PHE A 129 17.84 -0.77 -4.68
CA PHE A 129 18.49 -0.63 -5.99
C PHE A 129 18.91 0.80 -6.33
N PHE A 130 18.06 1.79 -6.01
CA PHE A 130 18.19 3.14 -6.56
C PHE A 130 18.58 4.19 -5.51
N GLY A 131 18.72 3.81 -4.25
CA GLY A 131 18.98 4.74 -3.16
C GLY A 131 17.76 5.60 -2.81
N GLN A 132 17.96 6.84 -2.29
CA GLN A 132 16.90 7.63 -1.67
C GLN A 132 15.97 8.37 -2.64
N GLY A 133 16.45 8.80 -3.80
CA GLY A 133 15.71 9.71 -4.69
C GLY A 133 14.92 8.99 -5.79
N GLY A 134 13.82 9.62 -6.28
CA GLY A 134 13.10 9.19 -7.48
C GLY A 134 12.35 7.86 -7.35
N ASN A 135 11.92 7.50 -6.15
CA ASN A 135 11.22 6.24 -5.86
C ASN A 135 9.73 6.43 -5.56
N SER A 136 9.11 7.55 -5.94
CA SER A 136 7.64 7.64 -5.89
C SER A 136 7.01 6.62 -6.84
N LEU A 137 5.79 6.17 -6.53
CA LEU A 137 5.08 5.17 -7.32
C LEU A 137 5.01 5.56 -8.80
N GLY A 138 4.62 6.81 -9.10
CA GLY A 138 4.55 7.32 -10.48
C GLY A 138 5.92 7.37 -11.18
N ALA A 139 7.00 7.76 -10.47
CA ALA A 139 8.35 7.77 -11.04
C ALA A 139 8.83 6.36 -11.38
N LEU A 140 8.53 5.38 -10.51
CA LEU A 140 8.88 3.98 -10.75
C LEU A 140 8.00 3.36 -11.85
N ALA A 141 6.71 3.68 -11.88
CA ALA A 141 5.81 3.25 -12.97
C ALA A 141 6.34 3.73 -14.32
N THR A 142 6.73 5.00 -14.43
CA THR A 142 7.34 5.56 -15.64
C THR A 142 8.66 4.87 -15.98
N ARG A 143 9.54 4.70 -14.98
CA ARG A 143 10.87 4.06 -15.17
C ARG A 143 10.76 2.66 -15.73
N PHE A 144 9.76 1.89 -15.30
CA PHE A 144 9.56 0.50 -15.72
C PHE A 144 8.54 0.33 -16.84
N GLY A 145 7.99 1.41 -17.38
CA GLY A 145 6.99 1.35 -18.45
C GLY A 145 5.73 0.59 -18.05
N LEU A 146 5.30 0.74 -16.78
CA LEU A 146 4.09 0.08 -16.30
C LEU A 146 2.85 0.71 -16.95
N PRO A 147 1.77 -0.07 -17.16
CA PRO A 147 0.50 0.47 -17.65
C PRO A 147 0.00 1.63 -16.78
N ALA A 148 -0.51 2.68 -17.41
CA ALA A 148 -1.10 3.80 -16.72
C ALA A 148 -2.43 3.40 -16.07
N GLU A 149 -2.57 3.72 -14.79
CA GLU A 149 -3.81 3.61 -14.02
C GLU A 149 -4.25 5.01 -13.55
N ALA A 150 -5.44 5.10 -12.97
CA ALA A 150 -5.90 6.34 -12.36
C ALA A 150 -5.05 6.64 -11.11
N ALA A 151 -4.07 7.51 -11.26
CA ALA A 151 -3.23 7.96 -10.15
C ALA A 151 -4.05 8.71 -9.10
N HIS A 152 -3.63 8.59 -7.85
CA HIS A 152 -4.33 9.17 -6.69
C HIS A 152 -5.78 8.70 -6.57
N ARG A 153 -6.00 7.45 -6.90
CA ARG A 153 -7.19 6.66 -6.58
C ARG A 153 -6.68 5.31 -6.08
N ALA A 154 -7.12 4.94 -4.89
CA ALA A 154 -6.55 3.79 -4.17
C ALA A 154 -6.47 2.50 -5.03
N LEU A 155 -7.47 2.20 -5.85
CA LEU A 155 -7.40 1.03 -6.73
C LEU A 155 -6.33 1.15 -7.82
N GLY A 156 -6.18 2.32 -8.43
CA GLY A 156 -5.16 2.57 -9.46
C GLY A 156 -3.75 2.42 -8.89
N ASP A 157 -3.51 2.99 -7.71
CA ASP A 157 -2.22 2.96 -7.05
C ASP A 157 -1.90 1.55 -6.51
N ALA A 158 -2.89 0.82 -5.96
CA ALA A 158 -2.72 -0.59 -5.59
C ALA A 158 -2.40 -1.50 -6.78
N LEU A 159 -3.06 -1.33 -7.94
CA LEU A 159 -2.74 -2.06 -9.17
C LEU A 159 -1.34 -1.75 -9.68
N THR A 160 -0.94 -0.48 -9.67
CA THR A 160 0.41 -0.04 -10.04
C THR A 160 1.45 -0.65 -9.09
N THR A 161 1.18 -0.64 -7.79
CA THR A 161 2.02 -1.26 -6.76
C THR A 161 2.16 -2.77 -6.96
N ALA A 162 1.07 -3.48 -7.31
CA ALA A 162 1.11 -4.91 -7.61
C ALA A 162 2.03 -5.23 -8.81
N ARG A 163 1.93 -4.46 -9.89
CA ARG A 163 2.81 -4.61 -11.06
C ARG A 163 4.26 -4.26 -10.72
N LEU A 164 4.48 -3.19 -9.96
CA LEU A 164 5.81 -2.78 -9.52
C LEU A 164 6.47 -3.85 -8.65
N LEU A 165 5.72 -4.45 -7.73
CA LEU A 165 6.20 -5.56 -6.91
C LEU A 165 6.74 -6.70 -7.78
N ARG A 166 6.01 -7.11 -8.82
CA ARG A 166 6.45 -8.19 -9.73
C ARG A 166 7.79 -7.87 -10.40
N VAL A 167 7.96 -6.63 -10.88
CA VAL A 167 9.21 -6.18 -11.51
C VAL A 167 10.36 -6.16 -10.50
N LEU A 168 10.14 -5.56 -9.33
CA LEU A 168 11.17 -5.47 -8.30
C LEU A 168 11.54 -6.86 -7.75
N ALA A 169 10.55 -7.73 -7.51
CA ALA A 169 10.79 -9.08 -7.03
C ALA A 169 11.63 -9.90 -8.01
N ALA A 170 11.35 -9.82 -9.31
CA ALA A 170 12.17 -10.48 -10.34
C ALA A 170 13.62 -10.02 -10.31
N ARG A 171 13.86 -8.72 -10.08
CA ARG A 171 15.21 -8.17 -9.94
C ARG A 171 15.90 -8.63 -8.64
N TRP A 172 15.19 -8.63 -7.52
CA TRP A 172 15.71 -9.14 -6.25
C TRP A 172 16.05 -10.63 -6.34
N GLU A 173 15.22 -11.44 -7.03
CA GLU A 173 15.49 -12.84 -7.30
C GLU A 173 16.74 -13.02 -8.15
N SER A 174 16.88 -12.31 -9.27
CA SER A 174 17.99 -12.49 -10.22
C SER A 174 19.29 -11.82 -9.78
N GLU A 175 19.24 -10.62 -9.20
CA GLU A 175 20.43 -9.79 -8.91
C GLU A 175 20.91 -9.94 -7.46
N ARG A 176 20.04 -10.35 -6.53
CA ARG A 176 20.32 -10.43 -5.09
C ARG A 176 20.13 -11.83 -4.50
N GLY A 177 19.63 -12.77 -5.30
CA GLY A 177 19.45 -14.17 -4.89
C GLY A 177 18.30 -14.41 -3.90
N VAL A 178 17.36 -13.47 -3.76
CA VAL A 178 16.15 -13.63 -2.93
C VAL A 178 15.29 -14.74 -3.50
N ARG A 179 14.82 -15.66 -2.67
CA ARG A 179 14.09 -16.87 -3.10
C ARG A 179 12.69 -16.99 -2.55
N THR A 180 12.36 -16.23 -1.49
CA THR A 180 11.08 -16.32 -0.80
C THR A 180 10.48 -14.92 -0.56
N VAL A 181 9.16 -14.86 -0.41
CA VAL A 181 8.46 -13.61 -0.03
C VAL A 181 8.90 -13.15 1.37
N ALA A 182 9.24 -14.06 2.27
CA ALA A 182 9.76 -13.70 3.60
C ALA A 182 11.11 -12.98 3.51
N GLU A 183 12.05 -13.47 2.68
CA GLU A 183 13.30 -12.77 2.40
C GLU A 183 13.09 -11.43 1.72
N LEU A 184 12.13 -11.36 0.79
CA LEU A 184 11.76 -10.10 0.13
C LEU A 184 11.21 -9.07 1.13
N ALA A 185 10.35 -9.50 2.06
CA ALA A 185 9.83 -8.66 3.14
C ALA A 185 10.97 -8.15 4.04
N ALA A 186 11.89 -9.02 4.47
CA ALA A 186 13.05 -8.60 5.25
C ALA A 186 13.92 -7.59 4.49
N ALA A 187 14.24 -7.85 3.22
CA ALA A 187 15.04 -6.95 2.38
C ALA A 187 14.38 -5.56 2.23
N SER A 188 13.05 -5.49 2.10
CA SER A 188 12.31 -4.23 2.01
C SER A 188 12.44 -3.39 3.27
N GLN A 189 12.36 -4.01 4.45
CA GLN A 189 12.47 -3.33 5.74
C GLN A 189 13.91 -2.89 6.05
N ASP A 190 14.89 -3.71 5.73
CA ASP A 190 16.31 -3.38 5.94
C ASP A 190 16.73 -2.19 5.09
N ALA A 191 16.30 -2.11 3.84
CA ALA A 191 16.55 -0.97 2.97
C ALA A 191 15.93 0.33 3.52
N LEU A 192 14.72 0.28 4.08
CA LEU A 192 14.09 1.44 4.74
C LEU A 192 14.88 1.90 5.98
N ARG A 193 15.33 0.96 6.83
CA ARG A 193 16.13 1.27 8.03
C ARG A 193 17.48 1.90 7.70
N LEU A 194 18.17 1.38 6.70
CA LEU A 194 19.48 1.87 6.27
C LEU A 194 19.37 3.30 5.69
N THR A 195 18.30 3.56 4.96
CA THR A 195 18.08 4.88 4.35
C THR A 195 17.67 5.92 5.39
N SER A 196 16.88 5.57 6.39
CA SER A 196 16.49 6.51 7.47
C SER A 196 17.65 6.85 8.42
N ARG A 197 18.64 5.96 8.60
CA ARG A 197 19.86 6.25 9.39
C ARG A 197 20.79 7.24 8.68
N ARG A 198 20.91 7.16 7.35
CA ARG A 198 21.76 8.08 6.56
C ARG A 198 21.22 9.52 6.55
N SER A 199 19.90 9.70 6.57
CA SER A 199 19.27 11.04 6.63
C SER A 199 19.35 11.73 8.00
N ARG A 200 19.76 11.03 9.07
CA ARG A 200 19.94 11.61 10.43
C ARG A 200 21.40 12.00 10.73
N VAL A 201 22.33 11.68 9.86
CA VAL A 201 23.77 11.90 10.05
C VAL A 201 24.33 12.98 9.08
N GLY A 202 23.51 13.50 8.20
CA GLY A 202 23.80 14.61 7.28
C GLY A 202 22.97 15.83 7.64
#